data_0c1a55540f606fd6451c42e4ae3c0f70
#
_entry.id   0c1a55540f606fd6451c42e4ae3c0f70
#
_cell.length_a   1.000
_cell.length_b   1.000
_cell.length_c   1.000
_cell.angle_alpha   90.00
_cell.angle_beta   90.00
_cell.angle_gamma   90.00
#
_symmetry.space_group_name_H-M   'P 1'
#
loop_
_entity.id
_entity.type
_entity.pdbx_description
1 polymer ?
#
loop_
_entity_poly.entity_id
_entity_poly.type
_entity_poly.pdbx_seq_one_letter_code
_entity_poly.pdbx_strand_id
1 'polypeptide(L)'
;GLTEGMAEDPESRDYYCEVIMDEANKMNKMVKQLLTLSALESGNDAPVMERFDLTELIRGVVTSAQILISQKAVSVEFQRDAPCYVWADEFKIEEVVTNYLNNAINHADGERRIVITLQENGGEVCVSVFNTGNHIPEEDLPNLWTKFYKVDKARTRAYGGSGIGLSIVKAIMDSHQKQCGVENVDGGVRFWFTLDCSRG
;
A
#
# COMPACT_ATOMS: atom_id res chain seq x y z
N GLY A 1 4.90 -33.47 -5.79
CA GLY A 1 5.10 -33.72 -4.35
C GLY A 1 4.00 -34.56 -3.71
N LEU A 2 2.72 -34.16 -3.83
CA LEU A 2 1.57 -34.93 -3.28
C LEU A 2 1.25 -36.23 -4.02
N THR A 3 1.76 -36.41 -5.24
CA THR A 3 1.52 -37.58 -6.10
C THR A 3 2.61 -38.65 -6.03
N GLU A 4 3.69 -38.45 -5.29
CA GLU A 4 4.88 -39.33 -5.27
C GLU A 4 5.19 -39.89 -3.86
N GLY A 5 4.18 -40.37 -3.11
CA GLY A 5 4.42 -41.03 -1.82
C GLY A 5 4.76 -40.12 -0.64
N MET A 6 4.95 -38.81 -0.85
CA MET A 6 5.18 -37.83 0.25
C MET A 6 3.90 -37.50 1.04
N ALA A 7 2.73 -37.98 0.60
CA ALA A 7 1.47 -37.82 1.31
C ALA A 7 1.27 -38.82 2.48
N GLU A 8 2.20 -39.73 2.68
CA GLU A 8 2.10 -40.73 3.74
C GLU A 8 2.62 -40.23 5.12
N ASP A 9 3.45 -39.16 5.12
CA ASP A 9 3.88 -38.51 6.34
C ASP A 9 2.95 -37.32 6.68
N PRO A 10 2.27 -37.35 7.86
CA PRO A 10 1.32 -36.32 8.25
C PRO A 10 1.93 -34.90 8.31
N GLU A 11 3.17 -34.75 8.79
CA GLU A 11 3.82 -33.44 8.90
C GLU A 11 4.12 -32.84 7.52
N SER A 12 4.58 -33.65 6.58
CA SER A 12 4.82 -33.22 5.19
C SER A 12 3.52 -32.85 4.50
N ARG A 13 2.44 -33.59 4.73
CA ARG A 13 1.12 -33.28 4.17
C ARG A 13 0.59 -31.93 4.68
N ASP A 14 0.67 -31.72 5.98
CA ASP A 14 0.17 -30.49 6.61
C ASP A 14 0.97 -29.26 6.11
N TYR A 15 2.29 -29.38 6.01
CA TYR A 15 3.14 -28.35 5.40
C TYR A 15 2.73 -28.02 3.96
N TYR A 16 2.52 -29.04 3.09
CA TYR A 16 2.07 -28.79 1.72
C TYR A 16 0.67 -28.18 1.66
N CYS A 17 -0.23 -28.56 2.56
CA CYS A 17 -1.55 -27.95 2.65
C CYS A 17 -1.46 -26.47 3.03
N GLU A 18 -0.63 -26.10 4.00
CA GLU A 18 -0.40 -24.71 4.36
C GLU A 18 0.17 -23.91 3.17
N VAL A 19 1.17 -24.43 2.47
CA VAL A 19 1.74 -23.75 1.29
C VAL A 19 0.70 -23.57 0.19
N ILE A 20 -0.14 -24.58 -0.08
CA ILE A 20 -1.21 -24.47 -1.07
C ILE A 20 -2.25 -23.45 -0.65
N MET A 21 -2.65 -23.41 0.62
CA MET A 21 -3.60 -22.44 1.15
C MET A 21 -3.05 -21.02 1.06
N ASP A 22 -1.78 -20.81 1.39
CA ASP A 22 -1.13 -19.50 1.27
C ASP A 22 -1.08 -19.01 -0.17
N GLU A 23 -0.73 -19.88 -1.11
CA GLU A 23 -0.73 -19.51 -2.54
C GLU A 23 -2.15 -19.26 -3.06
N ALA A 24 -3.14 -20.02 -2.64
CA ALA A 24 -4.55 -19.79 -2.99
C ALA A 24 -5.05 -18.44 -2.44
N ASN A 25 -4.67 -18.08 -1.21
CA ASN A 25 -5.00 -16.79 -0.60
C ASN A 25 -4.33 -15.62 -1.34
N LYS A 26 -3.07 -15.76 -1.75
CA LYS A 26 -2.36 -14.77 -2.58
C LYS A 26 -3.05 -14.58 -3.93
N MET A 27 -3.44 -15.67 -4.59
CA MET A 27 -4.17 -15.63 -5.86
C MET A 27 -5.54 -14.94 -5.70
N ASN A 28 -6.32 -15.27 -4.67
CA ASN A 28 -7.60 -14.63 -4.38
C ASN A 28 -7.44 -13.12 -4.17
N LYS A 29 -6.42 -12.71 -3.40
CA LYS A 29 -6.11 -11.29 -3.20
C LYS A 29 -5.79 -10.60 -4.53
N MET A 30 -4.97 -11.24 -5.36
CA MET A 30 -4.60 -10.70 -6.68
C MET A 30 -5.80 -10.55 -7.61
N VAL A 31 -6.70 -11.54 -7.66
CA VAL A 31 -7.93 -11.48 -8.46
C VAL A 31 -8.83 -10.34 -7.99
N LYS A 32 -9.03 -10.17 -6.68
CA LYS A 32 -9.81 -9.05 -6.14
C LYS A 32 -9.20 -7.71 -6.54
N GLN A 33 -7.88 -7.54 -6.40
CA GLN A 33 -7.17 -6.32 -6.79
C GLN A 33 -7.30 -6.02 -8.30
N LEU A 34 -7.26 -7.05 -9.15
CA LEU A 34 -7.48 -6.89 -10.60
C LEU A 34 -8.91 -6.45 -10.93
N LEU A 35 -9.90 -7.01 -10.25
CA LEU A 35 -11.31 -6.61 -10.42
C LEU A 35 -11.53 -5.16 -9.98
N THR A 36 -10.99 -4.75 -8.82
CA THR A 36 -11.04 -3.37 -8.34
C THR A 36 -10.40 -2.43 -9.37
N LEU A 37 -9.19 -2.76 -9.83
CA LEU A 37 -8.48 -1.94 -10.82
C LEU A 37 -9.25 -1.84 -12.13
N SER A 38 -9.82 -2.93 -12.62
CA SER A 38 -10.65 -2.95 -13.83
C SER A 38 -11.90 -2.07 -13.70
N ALA A 39 -12.56 -2.08 -12.54
CA ALA A 39 -13.72 -1.25 -12.27
C ALA A 39 -13.36 0.26 -12.25
N LEU A 40 -12.23 0.61 -11.60
CA LEU A 40 -11.71 1.98 -11.58
C LEU A 40 -11.35 2.48 -12.99
N GLU A 41 -10.64 1.67 -13.78
CA GLU A 41 -10.20 2.05 -15.13
C GLU A 41 -11.37 2.17 -16.14
N SER A 42 -12.42 1.37 -15.95
CA SER A 42 -13.60 1.46 -16.82
C SER A 42 -14.50 2.66 -16.53
N GLY A 43 -14.21 3.43 -15.46
CA GLY A 43 -15.03 4.55 -15.02
C GLY A 43 -16.40 4.15 -14.44
N ASN A 44 -16.63 2.85 -14.22
CA ASN A 44 -17.88 2.35 -13.66
C ASN A 44 -17.96 2.47 -12.15
N ASP A 45 -16.85 2.84 -11.51
CA ASP A 45 -16.72 2.99 -10.05
C ASP A 45 -16.34 4.44 -9.69
N ALA A 46 -17.29 5.35 -9.94
CA ALA A 46 -17.10 6.76 -9.59
C ALA A 46 -16.94 6.92 -8.06
N PRO A 47 -16.03 7.79 -7.58
CA PRO A 47 -15.82 8.00 -6.15
C PRO A 47 -17.07 8.58 -5.48
N VAL A 48 -17.43 8.05 -4.31
CA VAL A 48 -18.49 8.58 -3.45
C VAL A 48 -17.88 9.63 -2.55
N MET A 49 -17.94 10.88 -2.98
CA MET A 49 -17.28 11.99 -2.30
C MET A 49 -18.01 12.36 -1.02
N GLU A 50 -17.31 12.36 0.11
CA GLU A 50 -17.83 12.72 1.44
C GLU A 50 -16.76 13.44 2.27
N ARG A 51 -17.22 14.05 3.39
CA ARG A 51 -16.34 14.71 4.34
C ARG A 51 -15.98 13.75 5.47
N PHE A 52 -14.69 13.49 5.67
CA PHE A 52 -14.21 12.65 6.78
C PHE A 52 -12.90 13.18 7.38
N ASP A 53 -12.53 12.65 8.53
CA ASP A 53 -11.27 12.98 9.22
C ASP A 53 -10.14 12.05 8.75
N LEU A 54 -9.26 12.58 7.92
CA LEU A 54 -8.10 11.87 7.38
C LEU A 54 -7.10 11.45 8.48
N THR A 55 -7.02 12.21 9.59
CA THR A 55 -6.16 11.85 10.73
C THR A 55 -6.65 10.56 11.38
N GLU A 56 -7.93 10.42 11.61
CA GLU A 56 -8.54 9.21 12.19
C GLU A 56 -8.45 8.03 11.22
N LEU A 57 -8.67 8.24 9.93
CA LEU A 57 -8.51 7.21 8.91
C LEU A 57 -7.08 6.64 8.93
N ILE A 58 -6.05 7.49 8.92
CA ILE A 58 -4.65 7.04 8.94
C ILE A 58 -4.33 6.28 10.23
N ARG A 59 -4.82 6.74 11.38
CA ARG A 59 -4.68 6.01 12.66
C ARG A 59 -5.31 4.62 12.61
N GLY A 60 -6.50 4.51 12.03
CA GLY A 60 -7.19 3.24 11.81
C GLY A 60 -6.37 2.27 10.96
N VAL A 61 -5.81 2.74 9.86
CA VAL A 61 -4.94 1.94 8.98
C VAL A 61 -3.67 1.49 9.70
N VAL A 62 -2.98 2.38 10.43
CA VAL A 62 -1.78 2.03 11.22
C VAL A 62 -2.13 1.00 12.30
N THR A 63 -3.25 1.17 12.99
CA THR A 63 -3.72 0.21 14.00
C THR A 63 -4.00 -1.17 13.39
N SER A 64 -4.66 -1.22 12.25
CA SER A 64 -4.96 -2.46 11.53
C SER A 64 -3.69 -3.18 11.04
N ALA A 65 -2.61 -2.44 10.79
CA ALA A 65 -1.33 -2.98 10.35
C ALA A 65 -0.39 -3.45 11.51
N GLN A 66 -0.78 -3.30 12.79
CA GLN A 66 0.12 -3.54 13.94
C GLN A 66 0.76 -4.94 13.97
N ILE A 67 0.03 -5.97 13.55
CA ILE A 67 0.57 -7.34 13.48
C ILE A 67 1.71 -7.40 12.47
N LEU A 68 1.52 -6.84 11.28
CA LEU A 68 2.52 -6.81 10.23
C LEU A 68 3.73 -5.94 10.60
N ILE A 69 3.48 -4.78 11.22
CA ILE A 69 4.51 -3.88 11.76
C ILE A 69 5.41 -4.64 12.74
N SER A 70 4.80 -5.37 13.68
CA SER A 70 5.52 -6.16 14.68
C SER A 70 6.30 -7.32 14.05
N GLN A 71 5.69 -8.06 13.14
CA GLN A 71 6.34 -9.18 12.43
C GLN A 71 7.56 -8.74 11.61
N LYS A 72 7.50 -7.55 11.01
CA LYS A 72 8.60 -6.98 10.21
C LYS A 72 9.59 -6.17 11.04
N ALA A 73 9.34 -6.00 12.34
CA ALA A 73 10.14 -5.20 13.25
C ALA A 73 10.44 -3.79 12.69
N VAL A 74 9.42 -3.12 12.15
CA VAL A 74 9.49 -1.73 11.69
C VAL A 74 8.90 -0.80 12.74
N SER A 75 9.37 0.46 12.80
CA SER A 75 8.76 1.52 13.60
C SER A 75 7.95 2.44 12.70
N VAL A 76 6.72 2.77 13.11
CA VAL A 76 5.84 3.70 12.39
C VAL A 76 5.58 4.91 13.25
N GLU A 77 5.89 6.10 12.72
CA GLU A 77 5.67 7.38 13.36
C GLU A 77 4.56 8.14 12.62
N PHE A 78 3.50 8.47 13.35
CA PHE A 78 2.45 9.38 12.90
C PHE A 78 2.07 10.28 14.06
N GLN A 79 2.62 11.50 14.09
CA GLN A 79 2.49 12.47 15.19
C GLN A 79 1.56 13.60 14.76
N ARG A 80 0.26 13.34 14.75
CA ARG A 80 -0.74 14.35 14.52
C ARG A 80 -1.96 14.09 15.41
N ASP A 81 -2.30 15.06 16.24
CA ASP A 81 -3.48 14.99 17.13
C ASP A 81 -4.67 15.79 16.59
N ALA A 82 -4.38 16.84 15.81
CA ALA A 82 -5.44 17.67 15.24
C ALA A 82 -6.15 16.97 14.09
N PRO A 83 -7.49 17.00 14.02
CA PRO A 83 -8.24 16.47 12.89
C PRO A 83 -7.89 17.19 11.58
N CYS A 84 -7.89 16.45 10.48
CA CYS A 84 -7.70 16.97 9.14
C CYS A 84 -8.89 16.55 8.27
N TYR A 85 -9.85 17.44 8.08
CA TYR A 85 -11.03 17.11 7.28
C TYR A 85 -10.76 17.30 5.79
N VAL A 86 -11.07 16.26 5.01
CA VAL A 86 -10.93 16.25 3.55
C VAL A 86 -12.26 15.93 2.88
N TRP A 87 -12.31 16.16 1.56
CA TRP A 87 -13.44 15.82 0.70
C TRP A 87 -12.97 14.79 -0.32
N ALA A 88 -13.32 13.52 -0.12
CA ALA A 88 -12.90 12.40 -0.96
C ALA A 88 -13.80 11.17 -0.70
N ASP A 89 -13.55 10.06 -1.37
CA ASP A 89 -14.14 8.75 -1.06
C ASP A 89 -13.30 8.08 0.03
N GLU A 90 -13.87 8.00 1.25
CA GLU A 90 -13.17 7.50 2.44
C GLU A 90 -12.59 6.09 2.23
N PHE A 91 -13.39 5.17 1.66
CA PHE A 91 -12.94 3.78 1.43
C PHE A 91 -11.79 3.69 0.42
N LYS A 92 -11.87 4.48 -0.66
CA LYS A 92 -10.81 4.52 -1.67
C LYS A 92 -9.53 5.15 -1.12
N ILE A 93 -9.65 6.18 -0.29
CA ILE A 93 -8.48 6.78 0.36
C ILE A 93 -7.87 5.86 1.41
N GLU A 94 -8.68 5.12 2.16
CA GLU A 94 -8.19 4.05 3.05
C GLU A 94 -7.35 3.02 2.27
N GLU A 95 -7.80 2.63 1.07
CA GLU A 95 -7.04 1.72 0.20
C GLU A 95 -5.72 2.34 -0.26
N VAL A 96 -5.67 3.63 -0.60
CA VAL A 96 -4.42 4.35 -0.93
C VAL A 96 -3.44 4.31 0.23
N VAL A 97 -3.87 4.71 1.44
CA VAL A 97 -3.03 4.73 2.65
C VAL A 97 -2.54 3.32 2.98
N THR A 98 -3.42 2.32 2.89
CA THR A 98 -3.08 0.91 3.13
C THR A 98 -2.03 0.39 2.15
N ASN A 99 -2.14 0.72 0.87
CA ASN A 99 -1.15 0.33 -0.14
C ASN A 99 0.20 0.99 0.12
N TYR A 100 0.24 2.28 0.46
CA TYR A 100 1.49 2.97 0.76
C TYR A 100 2.14 2.45 2.05
N LEU A 101 1.36 2.25 3.11
CA LEU A 101 1.87 1.71 4.37
C LEU A 101 2.42 0.28 4.19
N ASN A 102 1.69 -0.59 3.50
CA ASN A 102 2.15 -1.96 3.21
C ASN A 102 3.43 -1.95 2.35
N ASN A 103 3.51 -1.05 1.37
CA ASN A 103 4.72 -0.88 0.57
C ASN A 103 5.90 -0.45 1.45
N ALA A 104 5.71 0.56 2.30
CA ALA A 104 6.72 1.03 3.23
C ALA A 104 7.19 -0.07 4.20
N ILE A 105 6.26 -0.84 4.80
CA ILE A 105 6.58 -1.96 5.71
C ILE A 105 7.41 -3.04 5.01
N ASN A 106 7.11 -3.33 3.74
CA ASN A 106 7.81 -4.37 2.99
C ASN A 106 9.19 -3.94 2.47
N HIS A 107 9.41 -2.63 2.30
CA HIS A 107 10.64 -2.10 1.73
C HIS A 107 11.51 -1.32 2.72
N ALA A 108 11.03 -1.06 3.95
CA ALA A 108 11.84 -0.46 4.99
C ALA A 108 13.06 -1.32 5.31
N ASP A 109 14.24 -0.70 5.30
CA ASP A 109 15.53 -1.35 5.57
C ASP A 109 16.42 -0.42 6.44
N GLY A 110 17.57 -0.92 6.91
CA GLY A 110 18.44 -0.21 7.81
C GLY A 110 17.76 0.05 9.16
N GLU A 111 17.42 1.29 9.46
CA GLU A 111 16.71 1.68 10.69
C GLU A 111 15.26 1.17 10.75
N ARG A 112 14.72 0.68 9.63
CA ARG A 112 13.33 0.18 9.51
C ARG A 112 12.30 1.16 10.06
N ARG A 113 12.48 2.42 9.73
CA ARG A 113 11.65 3.53 10.19
C ARG A 113 10.72 3.97 9.08
N ILE A 114 9.44 4.19 9.43
CA ILE A 114 8.39 4.71 8.56
C ILE A 114 7.84 5.96 9.21
N VAL A 115 7.70 7.05 8.44
CA VAL A 115 7.13 8.31 8.92
C VAL A 115 5.98 8.71 8.01
N ILE A 116 4.80 8.94 8.60
CA ILE A 116 3.63 9.45 7.91
C ILE A 116 3.46 10.92 8.29
N THR A 117 3.31 11.80 7.30
CA THR A 117 3.10 13.23 7.53
C THR A 117 1.92 13.76 6.74
N LEU A 118 1.24 14.77 7.31
CA LEU A 118 0.21 15.56 6.64
C LEU A 118 0.67 17.01 6.62
N GLN A 119 0.74 17.60 5.44
CA GLN A 119 1.10 19.01 5.25
C GLN A 119 -0.05 19.72 4.52
N GLU A 120 -0.71 20.63 5.23
CA GLU A 120 -1.79 21.47 4.67
C GLU A 120 -1.19 22.73 4.04
N ASN A 121 -1.58 23.00 2.80
CA ASN A 121 -1.18 24.19 2.07
C ASN A 121 -2.28 24.62 1.10
N GLY A 122 -2.75 25.88 1.24
CA GLY A 122 -3.62 26.51 0.24
C GLY A 122 -4.98 25.85 0.00
N GLY A 123 -5.48 25.03 0.93
CA GLY A 123 -6.75 24.31 0.77
C GLY A 123 -6.60 22.85 0.29
N GLU A 124 -5.38 22.40 0.11
CA GLU A 124 -5.03 20.99 -0.09
C GLU A 124 -4.21 20.46 1.09
N VAL A 125 -4.28 19.17 1.30
CA VAL A 125 -3.37 18.42 2.17
C VAL A 125 -2.54 17.45 1.33
N CYS A 126 -1.24 17.46 1.56
CA CYS A 126 -0.32 16.44 1.05
C CYS A 126 -0.07 15.42 2.15
N VAL A 127 -0.40 14.17 1.88
CA VAL A 127 -0.06 13.03 2.72
C VAL A 127 1.21 12.41 2.18
N SER A 128 2.19 12.15 3.03
CA SER A 128 3.37 11.42 2.63
C SER A 128 3.66 10.25 3.57
N VAL A 129 4.16 9.16 3.00
CA VAL A 129 4.65 7.97 3.69
C VAL A 129 6.10 7.78 3.27
N PHE A 130 7.00 8.07 4.20
CA PHE A 130 8.44 7.87 4.04
C PHE A 130 8.83 6.53 4.67
N ASN A 131 9.75 5.81 4.06
CA ASN A 131 10.44 4.68 4.69
C ASN A 131 11.95 4.77 4.45
N THR A 132 12.72 4.39 5.46
CA THR A 132 14.17 4.19 5.32
C THR A 132 14.46 3.02 4.39
N GLY A 133 15.56 3.10 3.65
CA GLY A 133 15.99 2.02 2.76
C GLY A 133 16.70 2.52 1.51
N ASN A 134 16.98 1.61 0.59
CA ASN A 134 17.64 1.94 -0.66
C ASN A 134 16.75 2.79 -1.57
N HIS A 135 17.37 3.72 -2.28
CA HIS A 135 16.69 4.46 -3.34
C HIS A 135 16.20 3.53 -4.45
N ILE A 136 15.12 3.93 -5.07
CA ILE A 136 14.61 3.29 -6.29
C ILE A 136 15.44 3.81 -7.46
N PRO A 137 15.94 2.95 -8.38
CA PRO A 137 16.62 3.42 -9.58
C PRO A 137 15.74 4.43 -10.35
N GLU A 138 16.33 5.51 -10.82
CA GLU A 138 15.56 6.59 -11.46
C GLU A 138 14.81 6.13 -12.71
N GLU A 139 15.36 5.17 -13.44
CA GLU A 139 14.73 4.54 -14.59
C GLU A 139 13.47 3.74 -14.23
N ASP A 140 13.36 3.28 -12.97
CA ASP A 140 12.22 2.50 -12.48
C ASP A 140 11.08 3.38 -11.95
N LEU A 141 11.36 4.60 -11.49
CA LEU A 141 10.37 5.50 -10.89
C LEU A 141 9.11 5.70 -11.77
N PRO A 142 9.21 5.96 -13.08
CA PRO A 142 8.04 6.12 -13.94
C PRO A 142 7.22 4.83 -14.09
N ASN A 143 7.87 3.67 -13.96
CA ASN A 143 7.28 2.36 -14.20
C ASN A 143 6.54 1.78 -13.00
N LEU A 144 6.74 2.34 -11.80
CA LEU A 144 6.16 1.82 -10.55
C LEU A 144 4.63 1.77 -10.56
N TRP A 145 3.99 2.63 -11.35
CA TRP A 145 2.55 2.73 -11.50
C TRP A 145 1.96 1.72 -12.48
N THR A 146 2.83 0.99 -13.18
CA THR A 146 2.43 -0.02 -14.16
C THR A 146 2.08 -1.34 -13.47
N LYS A 147 1.02 -1.99 -13.95
CA LYS A 147 0.56 -3.29 -13.44
C LYS A 147 1.69 -4.32 -13.50
N PHE A 148 1.85 -5.08 -12.41
CA PHE A 148 2.83 -6.17 -12.27
C PHE A 148 4.30 -5.71 -12.34
N TYR A 149 4.56 -4.40 -12.37
CA TYR A 149 5.92 -3.91 -12.36
C TYR A 149 6.57 -4.12 -10.98
N LYS A 150 7.82 -4.52 -10.98
CA LYS A 150 8.62 -4.78 -9.77
C LYS A 150 10.07 -4.45 -10.06
N VAL A 151 10.66 -3.57 -9.26
CA VAL A 151 12.06 -3.15 -9.37
C VAL A 151 13.02 -4.31 -9.20
N ASP A 152 12.72 -5.26 -8.30
CA ASP A 152 13.57 -6.41 -8.03
C ASP A 152 12.76 -7.71 -7.98
N LYS A 153 12.81 -8.50 -9.06
CA LYS A 153 12.07 -9.75 -9.20
C LYS A 153 12.52 -10.84 -8.20
N ALA A 154 13.77 -10.80 -7.76
CA ALA A 154 14.32 -11.79 -6.83
C ALA A 154 13.89 -11.52 -5.39
N ARG A 155 13.94 -10.25 -4.96
CA ARG A 155 13.58 -9.82 -3.61
C ARG A 155 12.07 -9.92 -3.36
N THR A 156 11.25 -9.75 -4.39
CA THR A 156 9.79 -9.73 -4.29
C THR A 156 9.15 -11.11 -4.09
N ARG A 157 9.84 -12.20 -4.43
CA ARG A 157 9.38 -13.57 -4.07
C ARG A 157 9.34 -13.78 -2.56
N ALA A 158 10.24 -13.12 -1.82
CA ALA A 158 10.29 -13.20 -0.37
C ALA A 158 9.20 -12.35 0.33
N TYR A 159 8.69 -11.29 -0.31
CA TYR A 159 7.76 -10.33 0.29
C TYR A 159 6.32 -10.40 -0.23
N GLY A 160 6.03 -11.21 -1.24
CA GLY A 160 4.66 -11.54 -1.66
C GLY A 160 3.85 -10.40 -2.30
N GLY A 161 4.48 -9.31 -2.71
CA GLY A 161 3.78 -8.19 -3.35
C GLY A 161 3.22 -8.55 -4.72
N SER A 162 1.94 -8.22 -5.00
CA SER A 162 1.27 -8.51 -6.28
C SER A 162 1.79 -7.65 -7.45
N GLY A 163 2.41 -6.50 -7.18
CA GLY A 163 2.77 -5.49 -8.18
C GLY A 163 1.56 -4.73 -8.74
N ILE A 164 0.41 -4.78 -8.06
CA ILE A 164 -0.84 -4.11 -8.47
C ILE A 164 -1.16 -2.93 -7.55
N GLY A 165 -0.67 -2.91 -6.32
CA GLY A 165 -1.06 -1.91 -5.32
C GLY A 165 -0.83 -0.46 -5.75
N LEU A 166 0.31 -0.14 -6.38
CA LEU A 166 0.59 1.22 -6.85
C LEU A 166 -0.24 1.59 -8.08
N SER A 167 -0.59 0.66 -8.96
CA SER A 167 -1.51 0.94 -10.07
C SER A 167 -2.95 1.18 -9.58
N ILE A 168 -3.39 0.54 -8.49
CA ILE A 168 -4.64 0.86 -7.82
C ILE A 168 -4.60 2.28 -7.25
N VAL A 169 -3.54 2.65 -6.53
CA VAL A 169 -3.34 4.02 -6.03
C VAL A 169 -3.47 5.03 -7.16
N LYS A 170 -2.77 4.82 -8.27
CA LYS A 170 -2.81 5.72 -9.43
C LYS A 170 -4.24 5.86 -9.96
N ALA A 171 -4.96 4.76 -10.16
CA ALA A 171 -6.34 4.77 -10.65
C ALA A 171 -7.30 5.48 -9.69
N ILE A 172 -7.16 5.28 -8.37
CA ILE A 172 -7.95 5.99 -7.37
C ILE A 172 -7.67 7.48 -7.42
N MET A 173 -6.40 7.89 -7.42
CA MET A 173 -6.05 9.32 -7.44
C MET A 173 -6.50 10.00 -8.73
N ASP A 174 -6.39 9.31 -9.88
CA ASP A 174 -6.92 9.81 -11.15
C ASP A 174 -8.45 9.98 -11.13
N SER A 175 -9.18 9.03 -10.52
CA SER A 175 -10.64 9.15 -10.36
C SER A 175 -11.06 10.33 -9.47
N HIS A 176 -10.22 10.72 -8.51
CA HIS A 176 -10.38 11.90 -7.67
C HIS A 176 -9.85 13.18 -8.32
N GLN A 177 -9.23 13.10 -9.50
CA GLN A 177 -8.54 14.22 -10.17
C GLN A 177 -7.45 14.85 -9.27
N LYS A 178 -6.75 14.00 -8.49
CA LYS A 178 -5.71 14.37 -7.55
C LYS A 178 -4.37 13.75 -7.93
N GLN A 179 -3.30 14.31 -7.36
CA GLN A 179 -1.95 13.89 -7.67
C GLN A 179 -1.44 12.86 -6.68
N CYS A 180 -0.57 11.99 -7.16
CA CYS A 180 0.25 11.11 -6.36
C CYS A 180 1.64 10.98 -6.98
N GLY A 181 2.61 10.63 -6.18
CA GLY A 181 3.98 10.51 -6.65
C GLY A 181 4.88 9.73 -5.72
N VAL A 182 6.12 9.60 -6.16
CA VAL A 182 7.20 8.96 -5.42
C VAL A 182 8.49 9.73 -5.69
N GLU A 183 9.34 9.81 -4.69
CA GLU A 183 10.65 10.45 -4.81
C GLU A 183 11.67 9.76 -3.89
N ASN A 184 12.91 9.71 -4.35
CA ASN A 184 14.04 9.38 -3.51
C ASN A 184 14.39 10.59 -2.67
N VAL A 185 14.53 10.41 -1.36
CA VAL A 185 14.90 11.44 -0.40
C VAL A 185 16.06 10.93 0.45
N ASP A 186 16.70 11.82 1.21
CA ASP A 186 17.80 11.43 2.08
C ASP A 186 17.39 10.26 3.01
N GLY A 187 18.15 9.19 2.96
CA GLY A 187 17.94 7.99 3.77
C GLY A 187 16.81 7.05 3.33
N GLY A 188 16.10 7.32 2.25
CA GLY A 188 15.02 6.42 1.82
C GLY A 188 14.15 6.90 0.66
N VAL A 189 12.89 6.48 0.68
CA VAL A 189 11.90 6.76 -0.36
C VAL A 189 10.64 7.35 0.27
N ARG A 190 10.03 8.32 -0.38
CA ARG A 190 8.79 8.97 0.02
C ARG A 190 7.73 8.81 -1.06
N PHE A 191 6.60 8.18 -0.73
CA PHE A 191 5.38 8.17 -1.52
C PHE A 191 4.45 9.25 -1.01
N TRP A 192 3.71 9.91 -1.88
CA TRP A 192 2.81 11.00 -1.50
C TRP A 192 1.57 11.07 -2.38
N PHE A 193 0.50 11.67 -1.86
CA PHE A 193 -0.70 12.04 -2.60
C PHE A 193 -1.34 13.31 -2.03
N THR A 194 -2.21 13.96 -2.79
CA THR A 194 -2.91 15.18 -2.37
C THR A 194 -4.42 15.01 -2.33
N LEU A 195 -5.09 15.72 -1.41
CA LEU A 195 -6.54 15.81 -1.34
C LEU A 195 -6.96 17.25 -1.06
N ASP A 196 -8.21 17.61 -1.41
CA ASP A 196 -8.79 18.88 -0.99
C ASP A 196 -9.14 18.85 0.49
N CYS A 197 -8.73 19.90 1.23
CA CYS A 197 -9.22 20.11 2.57
C CYS A 197 -10.70 20.50 2.52
N SER A 198 -11.54 19.85 3.34
CA SER A 198 -12.91 20.28 3.55
C SER A 198 -12.94 21.41 4.59
N ARG A 199 -13.24 22.61 4.14
CA ARG A 199 -13.57 23.70 5.06
C ARG A 199 -14.99 23.44 5.57
N GLY A 200 -15.14 23.32 6.92
CA GLY A 200 -16.42 23.15 7.59
C GLY A 200 -17.37 24.33 7.36
#